data_09f8fd15c9aaf2336b9085f75c84c91e
#
_entry.id   09f8fd15c9aaf2336b9085f75c84c91e
#
_cell.length_a   1.000
_cell.length_b   1.000
_cell.length_c   1.000
_cell.angle_alpha   90.00
_cell.angle_beta   90.00
_cell.angle_gamma   90.00
#
_symmetry.space_group_name_H-M   'P 1'
#
loop_
_entity.id
_entity.type
_entity.pdbx_description
1 polymer ?
#
loop_
_entity_poly.entity_id
_entity_poly.type
_entity_poly.pdbx_seq_one_letter_code
_entity_poly.pdbx_strand_id
1 'polypeptide(L)'
;MKQYIFLFSFCISCFFIGIQCVAQQSNAKDNRPNIILVLSDDMGYSDIGCYGSEIHTPNLDRLASEGLRYTHFYNTSRCCPSRASLMTGLYPHQAGMGWMNSHPHNEAGYKAQLNNECVTIAEVLKKSGYATYMTGKWHLALKSDAATPGLDENKKYDWPLQRGFDKFYGIILGAANYYDPGALCRGNQLISPYNDKKYQPKEYYLTNAISDNSVQFIKERDKEKPFFMYVAYTAAHWPMQAPENEIQKYKGVYNAGYEAIRAQRFAKMKQLGVIDGNIQLSPPDSAAITPSWTNEKNKPAMERRMETYAAMIDVMDQGIGKIINELKKDGLYDNTIIIFLQDNGGCHEMVGAGATGTVAKNKADSLMHLTKESIQYSQNPPVTRDGKLVRQGKQIMAGPADTYISYMRQWANVSNTPYRMYKHWVYEGGISTPLIIHWPNGIKHNGEIRKQTGHEIDIMPTIAELAHAKYPTKFNGHTITPEAGVSLVPTFSNETLKPRAIYWEHEMNKAVLMGKWKLVRQSEMQDGKGGAWKHYHSEPWELYNIEEDRSELNNLADEHPDIVSKMSKMWEVWARNAKVLPAPWTEIN
;
A
#
# COMPACT_ATOMS: atom_id res chain seq x y z
N MET A 1 56.63 83.24 44.82
CA MET A 1 56.55 82.76 43.41
C MET A 1 56.73 81.29 43.42
N LYS A 2 55.66 80.52 43.31
CA LYS A 2 55.54 79.17 42.81
C LYS A 2 54.06 78.75 42.94
N GLN A 3 53.37 78.66 41.82
CA GLN A 3 51.98 78.19 41.70
C GLN A 3 51.98 76.71 41.89
N TYR A 4 51.01 76.17 42.65
CA TYR A 4 50.64 74.76 42.69
C TYR A 4 49.28 74.61 42.07
N ILE A 5 49.22 73.83 40.96
CA ILE A 5 48.00 73.42 40.27
C ILE A 5 47.55 72.13 40.92
N PHE A 6 46.33 72.12 41.48
CA PHE A 6 45.65 70.90 41.94
C PHE A 6 44.83 70.28 40.75
N LEU A 7 45.20 69.09 40.35
CA LEU A 7 44.37 68.26 39.40
C LEU A 7 43.35 67.52 40.23
N PHE A 8 42.07 67.81 39.94
CA PHE A 8 40.94 66.99 40.40
C PHE A 8 40.71 65.87 39.40
N SER A 9 40.92 64.61 39.82
CA SER A 9 40.59 63.40 39.02
C SER A 9 39.16 63.04 39.27
N PHE A 10 38.31 63.15 38.19
CA PHE A 10 36.90 62.77 38.21
C PHE A 10 36.79 61.31 37.71
N CYS A 11 36.53 60.33 38.61
CA CYS A 11 36.24 58.98 38.26
C CYS A 11 34.80 58.88 37.77
N ILE A 12 34.61 58.72 36.47
CA ILE A 12 33.32 58.39 35.87
C ILE A 12 33.16 56.83 35.87
N SER A 13 32.33 56.31 36.79
CA SER A 13 31.93 54.92 36.83
C SER A 13 30.83 54.67 35.74
N CYS A 14 31.22 54.14 34.61
CA CYS A 14 30.27 53.67 33.60
C CYS A 14 29.55 52.37 34.07
N PHE A 15 28.30 52.49 34.49
CA PHE A 15 27.43 51.38 34.70
C PHE A 15 27.03 50.86 33.32
N PHE A 16 27.61 49.74 32.87
CA PHE A 16 27.08 48.95 31.74
C PHE A 16 25.82 48.21 32.19
N ILE A 17 24.66 48.75 31.89
CA ILE A 17 23.40 48.01 31.93
C ILE A 17 23.41 47.08 30.72
N GLY A 18 23.78 45.81 30.92
CA GLY A 18 23.60 44.75 29.93
C GLY A 18 22.11 44.51 29.72
N ILE A 19 21.55 45.09 28.67
CA ILE A 19 20.23 44.67 28.15
C ILE A 19 20.43 43.29 27.57
N GLN A 20 20.11 42.23 28.35
CA GLN A 20 19.87 40.92 27.79
C GLN A 20 18.62 41.02 26.90
N CYS A 21 18.79 41.14 25.59
CA CYS A 21 17.78 40.82 24.61
C CYS A 21 17.50 39.32 24.75
N VAL A 22 16.55 38.95 25.60
CA VAL A 22 15.90 37.65 25.50
C VAL A 22 15.16 37.69 24.17
N ALA A 23 15.77 37.11 23.15
CA ALA A 23 15.08 36.82 21.91
C ALA A 23 13.89 35.92 22.29
N GLN A 24 12.72 36.53 22.42
CA GLN A 24 11.46 35.84 22.49
C GLN A 24 11.36 35.07 21.14
N GLN A 25 11.77 33.79 21.14
CA GLN A 25 11.41 32.89 20.04
C GLN A 25 9.89 32.98 19.94
N SER A 26 9.41 33.77 19.01
CA SER A 26 8.01 33.68 18.60
C SER A 26 7.81 32.23 18.22
N ASN A 27 7.00 31.50 18.99
CA ASN A 27 6.45 30.23 18.59
C ASN A 27 5.55 30.48 17.37
N ALA A 28 6.17 30.74 16.21
CA ALA A 28 5.43 30.73 14.96
C ALA A 28 4.86 29.30 14.83
N LYS A 29 3.55 29.23 14.85
CA LYS A 29 2.83 27.97 14.67
C LYS A 29 3.40 27.27 13.42
N ASP A 30 3.80 26.01 13.56
CA ASP A 30 4.31 25.24 12.43
C ASP A 30 3.20 25.12 11.35
N ASN A 31 3.42 25.77 10.23
CA ASN A 31 2.44 25.84 9.13
C ASN A 31 2.59 24.69 8.13
N ARG A 32 3.56 23.80 8.34
CA ARG A 32 3.70 22.62 7.48
C ARG A 32 2.43 21.74 7.57
N PRO A 33 2.01 21.12 6.47
CA PRO A 33 0.78 20.33 6.45
C PRO A 33 0.91 19.05 7.29
N ASN A 34 -0.18 18.59 7.88
CA ASN A 34 -0.29 17.21 8.27
C ASN A 34 -0.37 16.33 7.02
N ILE A 35 0.07 15.09 7.13
CA ILE A 35 0.12 14.15 6.00
C ILE A 35 -0.52 12.84 6.41
N ILE A 36 -1.54 12.41 5.68
CA ILE A 36 -2.17 11.09 5.83
C ILE A 36 -1.97 10.32 4.54
N LEU A 37 -1.24 9.22 4.62
CA LEU A 37 -1.02 8.29 3.53
C LEU A 37 -1.92 7.06 3.77
N VAL A 38 -2.93 6.88 2.92
CA VAL A 38 -3.89 5.78 2.98
C VAL A 38 -3.53 4.76 1.90
N LEU A 39 -3.32 3.52 2.30
CA LEU A 39 -3.05 2.42 1.39
C LEU A 39 -4.11 1.33 1.57
N SER A 40 -4.74 0.90 0.47
CA SER A 40 -5.56 -0.30 0.42
C SER A 40 -4.76 -1.51 -0.05
N ASP A 41 -5.29 -2.72 0.15
CA ASP A 41 -4.62 -4.00 -0.09
C ASP A 41 -5.43 -4.84 -1.08
N ASP A 42 -4.80 -5.32 -2.15
CA ASP A 42 -5.39 -6.21 -3.17
C ASP A 42 -6.62 -5.64 -3.92
N MET A 43 -6.75 -4.34 -4.04
CA MET A 43 -7.82 -3.72 -4.84
C MET A 43 -7.39 -3.55 -6.30
N GLY A 44 -8.33 -3.74 -7.23
CA GLY A 44 -8.09 -3.49 -8.65
C GLY A 44 -8.30 -2.02 -9.03
N TYR A 45 -7.79 -1.63 -10.20
CA TYR A 45 -7.81 -0.26 -10.70
C TYR A 45 -9.20 0.38 -10.75
N SER A 46 -10.25 -0.42 -11.02
CA SER A 46 -11.63 0.06 -11.16
C SER A 46 -12.49 -0.10 -9.91
N ASP A 47 -11.96 -0.41 -8.72
CA ASP A 47 -12.76 -0.80 -7.55
C ASP A 47 -13.33 0.35 -6.71
N ILE A 48 -13.04 1.61 -7.05
CA ILE A 48 -13.63 2.78 -6.38
C ILE A 48 -14.54 3.58 -7.33
N GLY A 49 -15.54 4.24 -6.78
CA GLY A 49 -16.61 4.91 -7.56
C GLY A 49 -16.09 5.91 -8.57
N CYS A 50 -15.13 6.78 -8.19
CA CYS A 50 -14.52 7.78 -9.06
C CYS A 50 -13.58 7.20 -10.13
N TYR A 51 -13.31 5.87 -10.11
CA TYR A 51 -12.61 5.12 -11.17
C TYR A 51 -13.53 4.10 -11.87
N GLY A 52 -14.84 4.14 -11.64
CA GLY A 52 -15.81 3.41 -12.45
C GLY A 52 -16.59 2.31 -11.74
N SER A 53 -16.30 2.03 -10.47
CA SER A 53 -17.01 0.99 -9.71
C SER A 53 -18.47 1.33 -9.42
N GLU A 54 -19.26 0.29 -9.19
CA GLU A 54 -20.57 0.31 -8.54
C GLU A 54 -20.47 0.27 -7.01
N ILE A 55 -19.28 0.03 -6.47
CA ILE A 55 -19.04 -0.02 -5.02
C ILE A 55 -19.17 1.37 -4.41
N HIS A 56 -19.81 1.46 -3.28
CA HIS A 56 -20.05 2.70 -2.56
C HIS A 56 -18.75 3.21 -1.89
N THR A 57 -18.18 4.28 -2.45
CA THR A 57 -16.96 4.93 -1.91
C THR A 57 -17.10 6.45 -1.82
N PRO A 58 -18.17 6.99 -1.18
CA PRO A 58 -18.50 8.41 -1.24
C PRO A 58 -17.42 9.32 -0.63
N ASN A 59 -16.62 8.83 0.32
CA ASN A 59 -15.55 9.61 0.93
C ASN A 59 -14.33 9.72 0.00
N LEU A 60 -13.93 8.63 -0.64
CA LEU A 60 -12.88 8.63 -1.68
C LEU A 60 -13.31 9.42 -2.92
N ASP A 61 -14.57 9.26 -3.35
CA ASP A 61 -15.13 10.00 -4.48
C ASP A 61 -15.13 11.52 -4.22
N ARG A 62 -15.43 11.93 -2.99
CA ARG A 62 -15.33 13.33 -2.57
C ARG A 62 -13.89 13.83 -2.55
N LEU A 63 -12.94 13.07 -1.94
CA LEU A 63 -11.53 13.43 -1.98
C LEU A 63 -11.03 13.61 -3.42
N ALA A 64 -11.49 12.75 -4.34
CA ALA A 64 -11.16 12.83 -5.76
C ALA A 64 -11.76 14.06 -6.45
N SER A 65 -13.00 14.42 -6.11
CA SER A 65 -13.69 15.59 -6.67
C SER A 65 -13.20 16.94 -6.11
N GLU A 66 -12.70 16.92 -4.88
CA GLU A 66 -12.11 18.07 -4.17
C GLU A 66 -10.58 18.11 -4.26
N GLY A 67 -9.94 17.15 -4.96
CA GLY A 67 -8.50 17.02 -5.11
C GLY A 67 -8.08 16.66 -6.54
N LEU A 68 -7.01 15.90 -6.68
CA LEU A 68 -6.46 15.43 -7.95
C LEU A 68 -6.59 13.92 -8.08
N ARG A 69 -6.92 13.44 -9.29
CA ARG A 69 -6.93 12.02 -9.67
C ARG A 69 -5.83 11.75 -10.68
N TYR A 70 -4.94 10.79 -10.39
CA TYR A 70 -3.91 10.37 -11.33
C TYR A 70 -4.32 9.07 -11.99
N THR A 71 -4.27 9.02 -13.31
CA THR A 71 -4.67 7.85 -14.09
C THR A 71 -3.47 7.00 -14.56
N HIS A 72 -2.26 7.54 -14.51
CA HIS A 72 -1.01 6.87 -14.93
C HIS A 72 -0.05 6.75 -13.74
N PHE A 73 -0.54 6.18 -12.63
CA PHE A 73 0.27 5.94 -11.44
C PHE A 73 0.46 4.44 -11.22
N TYR A 74 1.65 4.06 -10.75
CA TYR A 74 2.10 2.68 -10.74
C TYR A 74 2.63 2.25 -9.38
N ASN A 75 2.38 0.98 -9.02
CA ASN A 75 2.97 0.27 -7.89
C ASN A 75 3.94 -0.84 -8.37
N THR A 76 4.43 -1.71 -7.50
CA THR A 76 5.37 -2.81 -7.83
C THR A 76 4.72 -4.19 -7.91
N SER A 77 3.45 -4.28 -8.20
CA SER A 77 2.67 -5.50 -8.43
C SER A 77 2.50 -6.46 -7.24
N ARG A 78 3.15 -6.24 -6.10
CA ARG A 78 3.08 -7.16 -4.95
C ARG A 78 3.19 -6.41 -3.62
N CYS A 79 2.45 -6.86 -2.61
CA CYS A 79 2.27 -6.12 -1.34
C CYS A 79 3.57 -5.79 -0.58
N CYS A 80 4.46 -6.76 -0.28
CA CYS A 80 5.72 -6.44 0.43
C CYS A 80 6.62 -5.50 -0.39
N PRO A 81 6.92 -5.81 -1.67
CA PRO A 81 7.70 -4.93 -2.54
C PRO A 81 7.13 -3.52 -2.65
N SER A 82 5.82 -3.38 -2.90
CA SER A 82 5.17 -2.08 -2.98
C SER A 82 5.26 -1.28 -1.68
N ARG A 83 4.97 -1.93 -0.55
CA ARG A 83 5.10 -1.24 0.75
C ARG A 83 6.53 -0.81 1.05
N ALA A 84 7.54 -1.59 0.63
CA ALA A 84 8.93 -1.18 0.74
C ALA A 84 9.24 0.04 -0.14
N SER A 85 8.83 0.00 -1.42
CA SER A 85 9.02 1.13 -2.34
C SER A 85 8.32 2.40 -1.86
N LEU A 86 7.05 2.28 -1.45
CA LEU A 86 6.25 3.39 -0.93
C LEU A 86 6.91 4.04 0.31
N MET A 87 7.35 3.21 1.27
CA MET A 87 7.91 3.71 2.51
C MET A 87 9.32 4.27 2.38
N THR A 88 10.11 3.85 1.39
CA THR A 88 11.54 4.20 1.29
C THR A 88 11.90 5.11 0.12
N GLY A 89 11.03 5.24 -0.90
CA GLY A 89 11.36 5.95 -2.14
C GLY A 89 12.38 5.22 -3.02
N LEU A 90 12.59 3.91 -2.76
CA LEU A 90 13.54 3.05 -3.47
C LEU A 90 12.79 1.96 -4.23
N TYR A 91 13.42 1.38 -5.24
CA TYR A 91 12.95 0.10 -5.76
C TYR A 91 13.09 -0.99 -4.69
N PRO A 92 12.17 -1.98 -4.63
CA PRO A 92 12.07 -2.87 -3.47
C PRO A 92 13.36 -3.66 -3.19
N HIS A 93 14.11 -4.05 -4.22
CA HIS A 93 15.39 -4.76 -4.09
C HIS A 93 16.48 -3.90 -3.42
N GLN A 94 16.49 -2.59 -3.67
CA GLN A 94 17.42 -1.67 -2.99
C GLN A 94 17.17 -1.64 -1.48
N ALA A 95 15.91 -1.83 -1.07
CA ALA A 95 15.50 -1.92 0.33
C ALA A 95 15.62 -3.34 0.94
N GLY A 96 16.01 -4.37 0.15
CA GLY A 96 16.09 -5.76 0.59
C GLY A 96 14.79 -6.56 0.48
N MET A 97 13.75 -5.97 -0.12
CA MET A 97 12.37 -6.49 -0.19
C MET A 97 11.93 -6.83 -1.62
N GLY A 98 12.83 -7.30 -2.47
CA GLY A 98 12.52 -7.67 -3.86
C GLY A 98 11.54 -8.84 -3.97
N TRP A 99 11.31 -9.57 -2.88
CA TRP A 99 10.36 -10.68 -2.83
C TRP A 99 9.59 -10.71 -1.50
N MET A 100 8.86 -11.81 -1.28
CA MET A 100 8.00 -11.96 -0.10
C MET A 100 8.80 -12.09 1.20
N ASN A 101 8.28 -11.54 2.29
CA ASN A 101 8.90 -11.55 3.62
C ASN A 101 8.93 -12.93 4.33
N SER A 102 8.50 -13.99 3.65
CA SER A 102 8.49 -15.36 4.18
C SER A 102 9.71 -16.19 3.79
N HIS A 103 10.52 -15.74 2.84
CA HIS A 103 11.59 -16.53 2.25
C HIS A 103 12.84 -15.67 2.03
N PRO A 104 13.66 -15.47 3.07
CA PRO A 104 14.92 -14.73 2.95
C PRO A 104 15.94 -15.50 2.11
N HIS A 105 16.63 -14.79 1.22
CA HIS A 105 17.74 -15.30 0.41
C HIS A 105 19.06 -14.61 0.78
N ASN A 106 20.18 -15.13 0.24
CA ASN A 106 21.51 -14.58 0.51
C ASN A 106 21.79 -13.31 -0.29
N GLU A 107 21.14 -13.13 -1.43
CA GLU A 107 21.28 -11.98 -2.32
C GLU A 107 20.77 -10.70 -1.63
N ALA A 108 21.46 -9.59 -1.85
CA ALA A 108 21.22 -8.34 -1.14
C ALA A 108 19.81 -7.78 -1.36
N GLY A 109 19.24 -7.98 -2.55
CA GLY A 109 17.89 -7.52 -2.89
C GLY A 109 16.76 -8.37 -2.31
N TYR A 110 17.05 -9.52 -1.69
CA TYR A 110 16.04 -10.54 -1.33
C TYR A 110 16.14 -10.97 0.15
N LYS A 111 16.38 -10.02 1.04
CA LYS A 111 16.53 -10.27 2.48
C LYS A 111 15.22 -10.52 3.21
N ALA A 112 14.08 -10.30 2.55
CA ALA A 112 12.73 -10.47 3.10
C ALA A 112 12.41 -9.55 4.29
N GLN A 113 13.18 -8.48 4.46
CA GLN A 113 13.05 -7.44 5.49
C GLN A 113 13.79 -6.17 5.06
N LEU A 114 13.40 -5.01 5.62
CA LEU A 114 14.07 -3.76 5.32
C LEU A 114 15.53 -3.79 5.79
N ASN A 115 16.46 -3.41 4.91
CA ASN A 115 17.87 -3.31 5.23
C ASN A 115 18.22 -1.98 5.93
N ASN A 116 19.48 -1.82 6.35
CA ASN A 116 19.97 -0.61 7.02
C ASN A 116 20.47 0.48 6.05
N GLU A 117 20.43 0.23 4.74
CA GLU A 117 20.81 1.20 3.70
C GLU A 117 19.60 2.00 3.18
N CYS A 118 18.43 1.81 3.76
CA CYS A 118 17.22 2.58 3.48
C CYS A 118 16.66 3.25 4.74
N VAL A 119 15.96 4.34 4.53
CA VAL A 119 15.15 5.03 5.56
C VAL A 119 13.68 5.03 5.13
N THR A 120 12.78 5.03 6.09
CA THR A 120 11.34 5.17 5.85
C THR A 120 10.91 6.64 5.84
N ILE A 121 9.74 6.93 5.26
CA ILE A 121 9.09 8.25 5.37
C ILE A 121 9.00 8.68 6.84
N ALA A 122 8.62 7.77 7.74
CA ALA A 122 8.49 8.06 9.16
C ALA A 122 9.84 8.46 9.81
N GLU A 123 10.94 7.77 9.46
CA GLU A 123 12.29 8.13 9.95
C GLU A 123 12.73 9.51 9.47
N VAL A 124 12.46 9.84 8.19
CA VAL A 124 12.79 11.15 7.61
C VAL A 124 11.97 12.27 8.26
N LEU A 125 10.67 12.08 8.38
CA LEU A 125 9.75 13.08 8.93
C LEU A 125 9.95 13.29 10.44
N LYS A 126 10.19 12.21 11.20
CA LYS A 126 10.51 12.30 12.63
C LYS A 126 11.73 13.17 12.90
N LYS A 127 12.79 13.03 12.09
CA LYS A 127 13.97 13.92 12.15
C LYS A 127 13.64 15.37 11.83
N SER A 128 12.60 15.61 11.05
CA SER A 128 12.14 16.95 10.70
C SER A 128 11.08 17.50 11.66
N GLY A 129 10.86 16.84 12.81
CA GLY A 129 10.00 17.31 13.89
C GLY A 129 8.52 16.90 13.77
N TYR A 130 8.16 16.04 12.83
CA TYR A 130 6.80 15.46 12.77
C TYR A 130 6.59 14.43 13.88
N ALA A 131 5.37 14.37 14.41
CA ALA A 131 4.86 13.18 15.08
C ALA A 131 4.48 12.13 14.04
N THR A 132 4.75 10.84 14.30
CA THR A 132 4.62 9.79 13.28
C THR A 132 3.77 8.63 13.79
N TYR A 133 2.69 8.31 13.07
CA TYR A 133 1.71 7.31 13.49
C TYR A 133 1.45 6.29 12.39
N MET A 134 1.19 5.05 12.77
CA MET A 134 0.79 4.02 11.84
C MET A 134 -0.37 3.18 12.39
N THR A 135 -1.32 2.88 11.52
CA THR A 135 -2.37 1.90 11.76
C THR A 135 -2.49 0.93 10.59
N GLY A 136 -2.74 -0.35 10.91
CA GLY A 136 -2.99 -1.39 9.90
C GLY A 136 -1.81 -2.31 9.61
N LYS A 137 -1.68 -2.74 8.35
CA LYS A 137 -0.74 -3.77 7.91
C LYS A 137 0.66 -3.20 7.67
N TRP A 138 1.67 -3.78 8.34
CA TRP A 138 3.08 -3.45 8.11
C TRP A 138 3.70 -4.24 6.96
N HIS A 139 3.82 -5.56 7.09
CA HIS A 139 4.31 -6.51 6.09
C HIS A 139 5.74 -6.25 5.57
N LEU A 140 6.60 -5.59 6.35
CA LEU A 140 7.99 -5.27 6.00
C LEU A 140 9.01 -5.87 7.00
N ALA A 141 8.53 -6.74 7.89
CA ALA A 141 9.33 -7.51 8.84
C ALA A 141 9.31 -9.00 8.45
N LEU A 142 10.34 -9.73 8.85
CA LEU A 142 10.45 -11.16 8.57
C LEU A 142 9.24 -11.92 9.16
N LYS A 143 8.55 -12.71 8.33
CA LYS A 143 7.32 -13.41 8.73
C LYS A 143 7.52 -14.38 9.90
N SER A 144 8.65 -15.09 9.95
CA SER A 144 8.97 -16.00 11.04
C SER A 144 9.01 -15.28 12.38
N ASP A 145 9.56 -14.08 12.44
CA ASP A 145 9.68 -13.29 13.65
C ASP A 145 8.31 -12.80 14.13
N ALA A 146 7.47 -12.31 13.22
CA ALA A 146 6.11 -11.88 13.55
C ALA A 146 5.22 -13.02 14.11
N ALA A 147 5.48 -14.26 13.70
CA ALA A 147 4.74 -15.46 14.13
C ALA A 147 5.35 -16.18 15.35
N THR A 148 6.44 -15.65 15.95
CA THR A 148 7.16 -16.30 17.04
C THR A 148 6.70 -15.79 18.41
N PRO A 149 6.16 -16.65 19.28
CA PRO A 149 5.87 -16.30 20.67
C PRO A 149 7.14 -15.87 21.42
N GLY A 150 7.06 -14.77 22.18
CA GLY A 150 8.17 -14.30 23.02
C GLY A 150 9.39 -13.82 22.23
N LEU A 151 9.18 -13.31 21.01
CA LEU A 151 10.26 -12.75 20.19
C LEU A 151 11.09 -11.72 20.97
N ASP A 152 12.41 -11.87 20.94
CA ASP A 152 13.37 -10.93 21.52
C ASP A 152 13.18 -9.52 20.91
N GLU A 153 13.17 -8.48 21.75
CA GLU A 153 13.05 -7.08 21.31
C GLU A 153 14.12 -6.68 20.29
N ASN A 154 15.34 -7.23 20.41
CA ASN A 154 16.44 -6.98 19.46
C ASN A 154 16.16 -7.51 18.05
N LYS A 155 15.22 -8.43 17.88
CA LYS A 155 14.78 -8.95 16.58
C LYS A 155 13.66 -8.14 15.94
N LYS A 156 13.14 -7.13 16.63
CA LYS A 156 12.09 -6.24 16.13
C LYS A 156 12.62 -5.00 15.41
N TYR A 157 13.90 -4.98 15.01
CA TYR A 157 14.57 -3.80 14.45
C TYR A 157 13.93 -3.24 13.17
N ASP A 158 13.15 -4.03 12.48
CA ASP A 158 12.38 -3.68 11.27
C ASP A 158 10.88 -3.51 11.53
N TRP A 159 10.44 -3.51 12.81
CA TRP A 159 9.06 -3.25 13.18
C TRP A 159 8.76 -1.74 13.15
N PRO A 160 7.47 -1.33 13.08
CA PRO A 160 7.10 0.07 12.87
C PRO A 160 7.75 1.07 13.83
N LEU A 161 7.80 0.77 15.14
CA LEU A 161 8.39 1.71 16.11
C LEU A 161 9.89 1.89 15.91
N GLN A 162 10.63 0.85 15.51
CA GLN A 162 12.04 0.90 15.20
C GLN A 162 12.34 1.55 13.84
N ARG A 163 11.30 1.59 12.98
CA ARG A 163 11.37 2.22 11.66
C ARG A 163 10.66 3.59 11.63
N GLY A 164 10.73 4.32 12.75
CA GLY A 164 10.43 5.75 12.85
C GLY A 164 9.04 6.12 13.33
N PHE A 165 8.10 5.19 13.51
CA PHE A 165 6.78 5.51 14.04
C PHE A 165 6.78 5.68 15.57
N ASP A 166 6.07 6.70 16.08
CA ASP A 166 5.89 6.94 17.53
C ASP A 166 4.77 6.06 18.11
N LYS A 167 3.73 5.79 17.30
CA LYS A 167 2.59 4.95 17.67
C LYS A 167 2.29 3.96 16.55
N PHE A 168 1.94 2.74 16.93
CA PHE A 168 1.51 1.69 16.01
C PHE A 168 0.32 0.91 16.58
N TYR A 169 -0.68 0.63 15.73
CA TYR A 169 -1.74 -0.35 15.96
C TYR A 169 -2.03 -1.09 14.66
N GLY A 170 -1.89 -2.42 14.65
CA GLY A 170 -2.17 -3.20 13.45
C GLY A 170 -1.50 -4.57 13.45
N ILE A 171 -1.32 -5.14 12.26
CA ILE A 171 -0.71 -6.46 12.08
C ILE A 171 0.68 -6.35 11.46
N ILE A 172 1.58 -7.21 11.93
CA ILE A 172 2.93 -7.34 11.32
C ILE A 172 2.91 -8.24 10.10
N LEU A 173 2.00 -9.22 10.06
CA LEU A 173 1.84 -10.19 8.98
C LEU A 173 1.20 -9.59 7.71
N GLY A 174 1.27 -10.34 6.61
CA GLY A 174 0.76 -9.93 5.30
C GLY A 174 -0.74 -10.09 5.09
N ALA A 175 -1.41 -10.93 5.88
CA ALA A 175 -2.85 -11.14 5.87
C ALA A 175 -3.30 -11.62 7.24
N ALA A 176 -4.59 -11.51 7.53
CA ALA A 176 -5.17 -11.96 8.79
C ALA A 176 -6.67 -12.20 8.67
N ASN A 177 -7.22 -13.00 9.55
CA ASN A 177 -8.66 -13.05 9.79
C ASN A 177 -9.14 -11.68 10.31
N TYR A 178 -10.19 -11.11 9.74
CA TYR A 178 -10.66 -9.76 10.09
C TYR A 178 -11.30 -9.67 11.47
N TYR A 179 -11.74 -10.79 12.03
CA TYR A 179 -12.37 -10.85 13.36
C TYR A 179 -11.40 -11.34 14.46
N ASP A 180 -10.32 -12.03 14.07
CA ASP A 180 -9.28 -12.53 14.98
C ASP A 180 -7.90 -12.50 14.30
N PRO A 181 -7.34 -11.29 14.10
CA PRO A 181 -6.11 -11.12 13.34
C PRO A 181 -4.88 -11.73 14.02
N GLY A 182 -4.09 -12.48 13.23
CA GLY A 182 -2.79 -12.99 13.66
C GLY A 182 -1.76 -11.87 13.77
N ALA A 183 -0.89 -11.95 14.78
CA ALA A 183 0.16 -10.96 15.07
C ALA A 183 -0.35 -9.51 15.16
N LEU A 184 -1.51 -9.34 15.79
CA LEU A 184 -2.02 -8.01 16.13
C LEU A 184 -1.15 -7.37 17.20
N CYS A 185 -0.76 -6.11 16.98
CA CYS A 185 0.12 -5.34 17.86
C CYS A 185 -0.46 -4.00 18.26
N ARG A 186 -0.08 -3.56 19.48
CA ARG A 186 -0.09 -2.16 19.88
C ARG A 186 1.33 -1.78 20.30
N GLY A 187 1.95 -0.88 19.53
CA GLY A 187 3.38 -0.65 19.62
C GLY A 187 4.16 -1.93 19.29
N ASN A 188 5.07 -2.35 20.17
CA ASN A 188 5.82 -3.60 20.03
C ASN A 188 5.16 -4.79 20.74
N GLN A 189 4.03 -4.57 21.40
CA GLN A 189 3.34 -5.61 22.16
C GLN A 189 2.32 -6.35 21.30
N LEU A 190 2.44 -7.66 21.19
CA LEU A 190 1.40 -8.52 20.63
C LEU A 190 0.19 -8.53 21.57
N ILE A 191 -0.98 -8.38 21.00
CA ILE A 191 -2.26 -8.33 21.71
C ILE A 191 -3.31 -9.22 21.05
N SER A 192 -4.37 -9.53 21.76
CA SER A 192 -5.60 -10.07 21.19
C SER A 192 -6.64 -8.94 21.01
N PRO A 193 -7.62 -9.08 20.11
CA PRO A 193 -8.74 -8.14 20.02
C PRO A 193 -9.50 -7.93 21.34
N TYR A 194 -9.39 -8.88 22.27
CA TYR A 194 -10.19 -8.93 23.50
C TYR A 194 -9.40 -8.50 24.75
N ASN A 195 -8.05 -8.43 24.70
CA ASN A 195 -7.24 -8.00 25.83
C ASN A 195 -6.65 -6.59 25.69
N ASP A 196 -6.93 -5.90 24.58
CA ASP A 196 -6.50 -4.52 24.35
C ASP A 196 -7.35 -3.54 25.18
N LYS A 197 -6.82 -3.08 26.33
CA LYS A 197 -7.53 -2.15 27.22
C LYS A 197 -7.85 -0.78 26.60
N LYS A 198 -7.18 -0.42 25.49
CA LYS A 198 -7.39 0.87 24.81
C LYS A 198 -8.45 0.82 23.72
N TYR A 199 -8.85 -0.37 23.27
CA TYR A 199 -9.83 -0.53 22.21
C TYR A 199 -10.67 -1.79 22.45
N GLN A 200 -11.89 -1.61 22.95
CA GLN A 200 -12.82 -2.69 23.28
C GLN A 200 -14.19 -2.42 22.63
N PRO A 201 -14.33 -2.65 21.31
CA PRO A 201 -15.61 -2.48 20.64
C PRO A 201 -16.58 -3.61 21.02
N LYS A 202 -17.88 -3.38 20.81
CA LYS A 202 -18.91 -4.41 21.00
C LYS A 202 -18.65 -5.63 20.10
N GLU A 203 -18.26 -5.38 18.86
CA GLU A 203 -17.87 -6.38 17.88
C GLU A 203 -16.57 -5.93 17.23
N TYR A 204 -15.57 -6.82 17.25
CA TYR A 204 -14.27 -6.52 16.65
C TYR A 204 -14.28 -6.83 15.15
N TYR A 205 -13.86 -5.86 14.35
CA TYR A 205 -13.60 -6.02 12.93
C TYR A 205 -12.37 -5.17 12.55
N LEU A 206 -11.34 -5.79 11.97
CA LEU A 206 -10.02 -5.19 11.79
C LEU A 206 -10.05 -3.86 11.02
N THR A 207 -10.86 -3.75 9.97
CA THR A 207 -10.98 -2.50 9.19
C THR A 207 -11.51 -1.35 10.06
N ASN A 208 -12.52 -1.61 10.90
CA ASN A 208 -13.01 -0.63 11.86
C ASN A 208 -11.96 -0.28 12.90
N ALA A 209 -11.26 -1.29 13.43
CA ALA A 209 -10.21 -1.09 14.43
C ALA A 209 -9.05 -0.22 13.90
N ILE A 210 -8.66 -0.38 12.63
CA ILE A 210 -7.66 0.48 11.96
C ILE A 210 -8.16 1.93 11.95
N SER A 211 -9.38 2.17 11.50
CA SER A 211 -9.97 3.51 11.40
C SER A 211 -10.14 4.18 12.76
N ASP A 212 -10.68 3.46 13.72
CA ASP A 212 -10.96 4.00 15.06
C ASP A 212 -9.67 4.31 15.83
N ASN A 213 -8.61 3.49 15.69
CA ASN A 213 -7.30 3.80 16.26
C ASN A 213 -6.60 4.96 15.52
N SER A 214 -6.84 5.15 14.21
CA SER A 214 -6.38 6.33 13.49
C SER A 214 -7.01 7.60 14.06
N VAL A 215 -8.32 7.60 14.27
CA VAL A 215 -9.06 8.69 14.92
C VAL A 215 -8.53 8.93 16.33
N GLN A 216 -8.29 7.86 17.10
CA GLN A 216 -7.75 8.00 18.45
C GLN A 216 -6.34 8.64 18.43
N PHE A 217 -5.46 8.25 17.52
CA PHE A 217 -4.11 8.84 17.40
C PHE A 217 -4.17 10.32 17.02
N ILE A 218 -5.13 10.74 16.17
CA ILE A 218 -5.37 12.16 15.87
C ILE A 218 -5.80 12.91 17.14
N LYS A 219 -6.72 12.39 17.93
CA LYS A 219 -7.16 13.00 19.20
C LYS A 219 -6.06 13.13 20.23
N GLU A 220 -5.17 12.13 20.31
CA GLU A 220 -4.06 12.05 21.26
C GLU A 220 -2.75 12.64 20.70
N ARG A 221 -2.79 13.36 19.57
CA ARG A 221 -1.57 13.92 18.95
C ARG A 221 -0.93 14.99 19.81
N ASP A 222 0.35 15.20 19.64
CA ASP A 222 1.04 16.42 20.06
C ASP A 222 0.53 17.60 19.20
N LYS A 223 -0.17 18.55 19.80
CA LYS A 223 -0.79 19.68 19.09
C LYS A 223 0.21 20.72 18.58
N GLU A 224 1.43 20.68 19.10
CA GLU A 224 2.52 21.60 18.74
C GLU A 224 3.29 21.13 17.49
N LYS A 225 3.02 19.91 17.02
CA LYS A 225 3.71 19.32 15.87
C LYS A 225 2.75 18.95 14.74
N PRO A 226 3.15 19.13 13.48
CA PRO A 226 2.48 18.44 12.39
C PRO A 226 2.67 16.93 12.54
N PHE A 227 1.79 16.15 11.96
CA PHE A 227 1.91 14.69 12.00
C PHE A 227 1.91 14.04 10.63
N PHE A 228 2.58 12.92 10.54
CA PHE A 228 2.47 11.94 9.47
C PHE A 228 1.73 10.72 10.00
N MET A 229 0.71 10.28 9.28
CA MET A 229 -0.02 9.06 9.60
C MET A 229 -0.09 8.14 8.38
N TYR A 230 0.41 6.91 8.53
CA TYR A 230 0.26 5.84 7.55
C TYR A 230 -0.91 4.94 7.96
N VAL A 231 -2.00 5.00 7.18
CA VAL A 231 -3.21 4.19 7.38
C VAL A 231 -3.21 3.08 6.33
N ALA A 232 -2.67 1.93 6.70
CA ALA A 232 -2.47 0.79 5.82
C ALA A 232 -3.56 -0.26 6.04
N TYR A 233 -4.70 -0.10 5.35
CA TYR A 233 -5.78 -1.05 5.46
C TYR A 233 -5.38 -2.45 4.98
N THR A 234 -6.00 -3.47 5.56
CA THR A 234 -5.95 -4.85 5.08
C THR A 234 -7.04 -5.14 4.06
N ALA A 235 -8.06 -4.29 3.97
CA ALA A 235 -9.13 -4.39 2.99
C ALA A 235 -8.60 -3.97 1.58
N ALA A 236 -8.96 -4.71 0.54
CA ALA A 236 -9.87 -5.87 0.53
C ALA A 236 -9.15 -7.22 0.32
N HIS A 237 -7.95 -7.41 0.91
CA HIS A 237 -7.20 -8.66 0.83
C HIS A 237 -8.00 -9.83 1.43
N TRP A 238 -7.85 -11.03 0.88
CA TRP A 238 -8.45 -12.22 1.47
C TRP A 238 -7.97 -12.47 2.92
N PRO A 239 -8.79 -13.14 3.77
CA PRO A 239 -10.06 -13.83 3.49
C PRO A 239 -11.23 -12.85 3.27
N MET A 240 -12.17 -13.26 2.38
CA MET A 240 -13.39 -12.48 2.12
C MET A 240 -14.30 -12.52 3.33
N GLN A 241 -14.16 -11.53 4.21
CA GLN A 241 -14.87 -11.41 5.48
C GLN A 241 -15.35 -9.98 5.68
N ALA A 242 -16.64 -9.80 5.97
CA ALA A 242 -17.24 -8.51 6.31
C ALA A 242 -18.47 -8.71 7.20
N PRO A 243 -18.88 -7.68 7.98
CA PRO A 243 -20.12 -7.72 8.74
C PRO A 243 -21.34 -7.97 7.84
N GLU A 244 -22.24 -8.83 8.28
CA GLU A 244 -23.38 -9.27 7.46
C GLU A 244 -24.27 -8.11 6.99
N ASN A 245 -24.53 -7.13 7.86
CA ASN A 245 -25.32 -5.94 7.51
C ASN A 245 -24.68 -5.13 6.37
N GLU A 246 -23.36 -5.09 6.29
CA GLU A 246 -22.64 -4.41 5.21
C GLU A 246 -22.73 -5.20 3.89
N ILE A 247 -22.62 -6.53 3.96
CA ILE A 247 -22.76 -7.39 2.77
C ILE A 247 -24.17 -7.32 2.20
N GLN A 248 -25.20 -7.24 3.04
CA GLN A 248 -26.60 -7.16 2.59
C GLN A 248 -26.89 -5.91 1.74
N LYS A 249 -26.12 -4.84 1.83
CA LYS A 249 -26.23 -3.66 0.97
C LYS A 249 -25.98 -3.99 -0.50
N TYR A 250 -25.18 -5.03 -0.78
CA TYR A 250 -24.77 -5.45 -2.11
C TYR A 250 -25.52 -6.66 -2.63
N LYS A 251 -26.50 -7.17 -1.88
CA LYS A 251 -27.27 -8.34 -2.27
C LYS A 251 -27.91 -8.17 -3.66
N GLY A 252 -27.55 -9.08 -4.57
CA GLY A 252 -28.06 -9.12 -5.93
C GLY A 252 -27.40 -8.15 -6.93
N VAL A 253 -26.47 -7.30 -6.50
CA VAL A 253 -25.75 -6.36 -7.39
C VAL A 253 -24.94 -7.14 -8.43
N TYR A 254 -24.42 -8.31 -8.07
CA TYR A 254 -23.49 -9.09 -8.89
C TYR A 254 -24.12 -10.29 -9.61
N ASN A 255 -25.44 -10.43 -9.56
CA ASN A 255 -26.16 -11.54 -10.20
C ASN A 255 -26.08 -11.53 -11.73
N ALA A 256 -25.79 -10.37 -12.34
CA ALA A 256 -25.53 -10.25 -13.78
C ALA A 256 -24.20 -10.89 -14.23
N GLY A 257 -23.27 -11.13 -13.29
CA GLY A 257 -22.02 -11.85 -13.48
C GLY A 257 -20.86 -11.01 -14.00
N TYR A 258 -19.72 -11.69 -14.22
CA TYR A 258 -18.42 -11.07 -14.48
C TYR A 258 -18.41 -10.13 -15.67
N GLU A 259 -18.88 -10.63 -16.83
CA GLU A 259 -18.78 -9.93 -18.10
C GLU A 259 -19.66 -8.67 -18.10
N ALA A 260 -20.86 -8.77 -17.52
CA ALA A 260 -21.81 -7.65 -17.46
C ALA A 260 -21.28 -6.52 -16.55
N ILE A 261 -20.81 -6.85 -15.35
CA ILE A 261 -20.24 -5.87 -14.42
C ILE A 261 -18.98 -5.24 -15.01
N ARG A 262 -18.11 -6.04 -15.64
CA ARG A 262 -16.90 -5.56 -16.29
C ARG A 262 -17.20 -4.57 -17.40
N ALA A 263 -18.19 -4.86 -18.25
CA ALA A 263 -18.64 -3.98 -19.32
C ALA A 263 -19.24 -2.66 -18.77
N GLN A 264 -20.02 -2.73 -17.70
CA GLN A 264 -20.59 -1.56 -17.02
C GLN A 264 -19.48 -0.64 -16.46
N ARG A 265 -18.49 -1.21 -15.74
CA ARG A 265 -17.33 -0.46 -15.24
C ARG A 265 -16.57 0.21 -16.37
N PHE A 266 -16.28 -0.53 -17.44
CA PHE A 266 -15.58 0.00 -18.62
C PHE A 266 -16.30 1.18 -19.26
N ALA A 267 -17.61 1.08 -19.45
CA ALA A 267 -18.41 2.19 -19.96
C ALA A 267 -18.38 3.41 -19.04
N LYS A 268 -18.52 3.21 -17.73
CA LYS A 268 -18.46 4.28 -16.73
C LYS A 268 -17.08 4.93 -16.64
N MET A 269 -16.00 4.16 -16.77
CA MET A 269 -14.63 4.68 -16.79
C MET A 269 -14.39 5.64 -17.96
N LYS A 270 -14.93 5.34 -19.15
CA LYS A 270 -14.89 6.24 -20.31
C LYS A 270 -15.69 7.51 -20.05
N GLN A 271 -16.88 7.40 -19.45
CA GLN A 271 -17.71 8.57 -19.09
C GLN A 271 -17.02 9.48 -18.07
N LEU A 272 -16.29 8.91 -17.11
CA LEU A 272 -15.54 9.65 -16.11
C LEU A 272 -14.21 10.21 -16.62
N GLY A 273 -13.78 9.86 -17.83
CA GLY A 273 -12.51 10.27 -18.41
C GLY A 273 -11.28 9.68 -17.72
N VAL A 274 -11.43 8.61 -16.91
CA VAL A 274 -10.30 7.94 -16.23
C VAL A 274 -9.54 7.00 -17.16
N ILE A 275 -10.12 6.67 -18.30
CA ILE A 275 -9.45 6.02 -19.43
C ILE A 275 -9.79 6.77 -20.72
N ASP A 276 -8.86 6.74 -21.69
CA ASP A 276 -9.06 7.36 -22.99
C ASP A 276 -10.07 6.58 -23.84
N GLY A 277 -10.76 7.27 -24.74
CA GLY A 277 -11.84 6.70 -25.55
C GLY A 277 -11.41 5.57 -26.47
N ASN A 278 -10.14 5.58 -26.93
CA ASN A 278 -9.53 4.55 -27.77
C ASN A 278 -9.15 3.27 -27.04
N ILE A 279 -9.03 3.30 -25.70
CA ILE A 279 -8.69 2.11 -24.91
C ILE A 279 -9.73 1.02 -25.16
N GLN A 280 -9.24 -0.19 -25.39
CA GLN A 280 -10.05 -1.40 -25.54
C GLN A 280 -10.12 -2.19 -24.24
N LEU A 281 -11.20 -2.92 -24.05
CA LEU A 281 -11.33 -3.82 -22.93
C LEU A 281 -10.51 -5.09 -23.21
N SER A 282 -9.57 -5.42 -22.32
CA SER A 282 -8.79 -6.66 -22.46
C SER A 282 -9.72 -7.88 -22.38
N PRO A 283 -9.42 -8.97 -23.12
CA PRO A 283 -10.18 -10.21 -22.98
C PRO A 283 -10.02 -10.80 -21.57
N PRO A 284 -10.96 -11.61 -21.08
CA PRO A 284 -10.74 -12.45 -19.91
C PRO A 284 -9.66 -13.50 -20.21
N ASP A 285 -9.09 -14.08 -19.16
CA ASP A 285 -8.22 -15.25 -19.31
C ASP A 285 -8.93 -16.40 -20.02
N SER A 286 -8.16 -17.43 -20.42
CA SER A 286 -8.72 -18.59 -21.12
C SER A 286 -9.89 -19.23 -20.33
N ALA A 287 -10.89 -19.74 -21.04
CA ALA A 287 -12.06 -20.39 -20.44
C ALA A 287 -11.72 -21.59 -19.54
N ALA A 288 -10.54 -22.20 -19.72
CA ALA A 288 -10.05 -23.26 -18.84
C ALA A 288 -9.73 -22.76 -17.42
N ILE A 289 -9.28 -21.49 -17.29
CA ILE A 289 -8.89 -20.87 -16.02
C ILE A 289 -10.05 -20.04 -15.45
N THR A 290 -10.75 -19.29 -16.30
CA THR A 290 -11.82 -18.36 -15.92
C THR A 290 -13.10 -18.69 -16.70
N PRO A 291 -13.97 -19.60 -16.21
CA PRO A 291 -15.23 -19.88 -16.86
C PRO A 291 -16.08 -18.60 -16.97
N SER A 292 -16.82 -18.46 -18.07
CA SER A 292 -17.81 -17.40 -18.21
C SER A 292 -18.92 -17.55 -17.17
N TRP A 293 -19.63 -16.44 -16.88
CA TRP A 293 -20.75 -16.48 -15.93
C TRP A 293 -21.81 -17.51 -16.29
N THR A 294 -22.10 -17.68 -17.57
CA THR A 294 -23.05 -18.68 -18.04
C THR A 294 -22.63 -20.09 -17.62
N ASN A 295 -21.33 -20.37 -17.64
CA ASN A 295 -20.78 -21.70 -17.32
C ASN A 295 -20.37 -21.83 -15.83
N GLU A 296 -20.51 -20.78 -15.03
CA GLU A 296 -20.20 -20.83 -13.59
C GLU A 296 -21.18 -21.74 -12.85
N LYS A 297 -20.65 -22.75 -12.16
CA LYS A 297 -21.44 -23.77 -11.45
C LYS A 297 -21.82 -23.35 -10.03
N ASN A 298 -21.06 -22.40 -9.45
CA ASN A 298 -21.21 -21.97 -8.06
C ASN A 298 -21.68 -20.50 -7.97
N LYS A 299 -22.58 -20.07 -8.86
CA LYS A 299 -23.04 -18.67 -8.95
C LYS A 299 -23.36 -18.04 -7.61
N PRO A 300 -24.19 -18.64 -6.72
CA PRO A 300 -24.52 -18.01 -5.44
C PRO A 300 -23.28 -17.73 -4.55
N ALA A 301 -22.29 -18.65 -4.56
CA ALA A 301 -21.06 -18.45 -3.79
C ALA A 301 -20.17 -17.40 -4.44
N MET A 302 -20.12 -17.30 -5.77
CA MET A 302 -19.36 -16.29 -6.49
C MET A 302 -19.96 -14.89 -6.36
N GLU A 303 -21.30 -14.76 -6.42
CA GLU A 303 -22.02 -13.52 -6.11
C GLU A 303 -21.68 -13.06 -4.70
N ARG A 304 -21.83 -13.95 -3.72
CA ARG A 304 -21.55 -13.66 -2.31
C ARG A 304 -20.10 -13.23 -2.05
N ARG A 305 -19.13 -13.76 -2.79
CA ARG A 305 -17.71 -13.35 -2.68
C ARG A 305 -17.53 -11.90 -3.10
N MET A 306 -18.16 -11.48 -4.21
CA MET A 306 -18.05 -10.10 -4.67
C MET A 306 -18.89 -9.14 -3.83
N GLU A 307 -20.06 -9.55 -3.34
CA GLU A 307 -20.85 -8.79 -2.35
C GLU A 307 -20.02 -8.54 -1.08
N THR A 308 -19.29 -9.56 -0.61
CA THR A 308 -18.42 -9.43 0.57
C THR A 308 -17.22 -8.52 0.28
N TYR A 309 -16.58 -8.67 -0.88
CA TYR A 309 -15.48 -7.81 -1.31
C TYR A 309 -15.90 -6.34 -1.39
N ALA A 310 -17.04 -6.06 -1.99
CA ALA A 310 -17.62 -4.73 -2.05
C ALA A 310 -17.90 -4.15 -0.65
N ALA A 311 -18.44 -4.97 0.25
CA ALA A 311 -18.67 -4.58 1.64
C ALA A 311 -17.37 -4.26 2.40
N MET A 312 -16.28 -5.00 2.14
CA MET A 312 -14.97 -4.72 2.73
C MET A 312 -14.44 -3.34 2.31
N ILE A 313 -14.63 -2.96 1.04
CA ILE A 313 -14.24 -1.65 0.51
C ILE A 313 -15.15 -0.54 1.06
N ASP A 314 -16.46 -0.76 1.12
CA ASP A 314 -17.42 0.20 1.68
C ASP A 314 -17.08 0.51 3.15
N VAL A 315 -16.81 -0.52 3.98
CA VAL A 315 -16.40 -0.32 5.38
C VAL A 315 -15.07 0.43 5.49
N MET A 316 -14.14 0.21 4.57
CA MET A 316 -12.90 0.98 4.51
C MET A 316 -13.19 2.45 4.19
N ASP A 317 -14.02 2.74 3.21
CA ASP A 317 -14.41 4.11 2.86
C ASP A 317 -15.14 4.83 4.00
N GLN A 318 -16.04 4.14 4.71
CA GLN A 318 -16.66 4.66 5.93
C GLN A 318 -15.62 5.01 7.00
N GLY A 319 -14.59 4.17 7.14
CA GLY A 319 -13.47 4.41 8.04
C GLY A 319 -12.64 5.65 7.66
N ILE A 320 -12.38 5.85 6.36
CA ILE A 320 -11.74 7.07 5.84
C ILE A 320 -12.62 8.29 6.16
N GLY A 321 -13.93 8.15 6.01
CA GLY A 321 -14.91 9.19 6.40
C GLY A 321 -14.81 9.57 7.87
N LYS A 322 -14.64 8.61 8.80
CA LYS A 322 -14.42 8.89 10.22
C LYS A 322 -13.15 9.71 10.46
N ILE A 323 -12.04 9.38 9.77
CA ILE A 323 -10.77 10.12 9.86
C ILE A 323 -10.97 11.57 9.37
N ILE A 324 -11.58 11.75 8.21
CA ILE A 324 -11.88 13.07 7.63
C ILE A 324 -12.74 13.90 8.59
N ASN A 325 -13.78 13.30 9.19
CA ASN A 325 -14.66 13.99 10.12
C ASN A 325 -13.92 14.44 11.39
N GLU A 326 -13.00 13.65 11.92
CA GLU A 326 -12.17 14.06 13.06
C GLU A 326 -11.22 15.22 12.70
N LEU A 327 -10.60 15.19 11.48
CA LEU A 327 -9.79 16.30 10.99
C LEU A 327 -10.60 17.60 10.88
N LYS A 328 -11.83 17.52 10.35
CA LYS A 328 -12.74 18.69 10.25
C LYS A 328 -13.13 19.21 11.61
N LYS A 329 -13.48 18.33 12.55
CA LYS A 329 -13.84 18.68 13.92
C LYS A 329 -12.71 19.40 14.66
N ASP A 330 -11.47 19.00 14.44
CA ASP A 330 -10.28 19.57 15.07
C ASP A 330 -9.70 20.77 14.29
N GLY A 331 -10.33 21.20 13.17
CA GLY A 331 -9.86 22.31 12.33
C GLY A 331 -8.56 22.03 11.60
N LEU A 332 -8.26 20.76 11.31
CA LEU A 332 -7.01 20.33 10.66
C LEU A 332 -7.17 20.04 9.17
N TYR A 333 -8.40 19.82 8.72
CA TYR A 333 -8.70 19.28 7.39
C TYR A 333 -8.05 20.09 6.26
N ASP A 334 -8.16 21.42 6.31
CA ASP A 334 -7.69 22.30 5.23
C ASP A 334 -6.15 22.27 5.09
N ASN A 335 -5.42 22.06 6.20
CA ASN A 335 -3.96 21.91 6.19
C ASN A 335 -3.51 20.45 6.38
N THR A 336 -4.28 19.51 5.88
CA THR A 336 -3.92 18.09 5.84
C THR A 336 -3.92 17.58 4.41
N ILE A 337 -2.78 17.01 3.99
CA ILE A 337 -2.67 16.30 2.73
C ILE A 337 -3.14 14.88 2.95
N ILE A 338 -4.11 14.42 2.15
CA ILE A 338 -4.58 13.03 2.14
C ILE A 338 -4.22 12.41 0.80
N ILE A 339 -3.41 11.36 0.84
CA ILE A 339 -2.96 10.59 -0.33
C ILE A 339 -3.56 9.20 -0.23
N PHE A 340 -4.29 8.75 -1.24
CA PHE A 340 -4.84 7.39 -1.33
C PHE A 340 -4.31 6.68 -2.57
N LEU A 341 -3.84 5.43 -2.39
CA LEU A 341 -3.42 4.52 -3.45
C LEU A 341 -3.58 3.05 -3.02
N GLN A 342 -3.23 2.12 -3.92
CA GLN A 342 -3.31 0.67 -3.71
C GLN A 342 -1.93 0.04 -3.88
N ASP A 343 -1.65 -1.05 -3.14
CA ASP A 343 -0.32 -1.68 -3.14
C ASP A 343 -0.07 -2.63 -4.34
N ASN A 344 -1.11 -3.14 -4.97
CA ASN A 344 -1.02 -3.92 -6.23
C ASN A 344 -2.40 -3.99 -6.89
N GLY A 345 -2.47 -4.53 -8.09
CA GLY A 345 -3.74 -4.85 -8.73
C GLY A 345 -4.53 -5.92 -7.98
N GLY A 346 -5.79 -6.09 -8.34
CA GLY A 346 -6.70 -7.08 -7.76
C GLY A 346 -6.12 -8.48 -7.78
N CYS A 347 -6.42 -9.25 -6.75
CA CYS A 347 -5.76 -10.51 -6.43
C CYS A 347 -6.42 -11.70 -7.12
N HIS A 348 -5.69 -12.37 -7.99
CA HIS A 348 -6.15 -13.57 -8.72
C HIS A 348 -6.04 -14.88 -7.93
N GLU A 349 -5.44 -14.83 -6.72
CA GLU A 349 -5.14 -16.03 -5.93
C GLU A 349 -6.43 -16.79 -5.58
N MET A 350 -6.44 -18.09 -5.87
CA MET A 350 -7.61 -18.96 -5.67
C MET A 350 -7.54 -19.65 -4.30
N VAL A 351 -7.47 -18.84 -3.23
CA VAL A 351 -7.36 -19.34 -1.86
C VAL A 351 -8.58 -20.19 -1.51
N GLY A 352 -8.31 -21.41 -1.08
CA GLY A 352 -9.34 -22.38 -0.71
C GLY A 352 -10.04 -23.08 -1.89
N ALA A 353 -9.73 -22.77 -3.14
CA ALA A 353 -10.42 -23.34 -4.31
C ALA A 353 -10.28 -24.85 -4.46
N GLY A 354 -9.13 -25.41 -4.07
CA GLY A 354 -8.87 -26.86 -4.10
C GLY A 354 -9.33 -27.60 -2.84
N ALA A 355 -9.84 -26.89 -1.82
CA ALA A 355 -10.28 -27.52 -0.57
C ALA A 355 -11.74 -27.99 -0.66
N THR A 356 -12.02 -29.06 0.04
CA THR A 356 -13.37 -29.65 0.13
C THR A 356 -13.84 -29.65 1.58
N GLY A 357 -14.07 -28.45 2.14
CA GLY A 357 -14.67 -28.35 3.46
C GLY A 357 -13.94 -27.47 4.45
N THR A 358 -13.00 -27.99 5.24
CA THR A 358 -12.33 -27.25 6.33
C THR A 358 -10.83 -27.11 6.11
N VAL A 359 -10.23 -26.05 6.70
CA VAL A 359 -8.77 -25.86 6.72
C VAL A 359 -8.09 -26.99 7.48
N ALA A 360 -8.69 -27.42 8.60
CA ALA A 360 -8.21 -28.55 9.38
C ALA A 360 -8.86 -29.85 8.92
N LYS A 361 -8.05 -30.83 8.61
CA LYS A 361 -8.51 -32.20 8.36
C LYS A 361 -8.80 -32.98 9.66
N ASN A 362 -8.37 -32.45 10.80
CA ASN A 362 -8.53 -33.06 12.12
C ASN A 362 -9.85 -32.59 12.76
N LYS A 363 -10.37 -33.42 13.68
CA LYS A 363 -11.57 -33.08 14.45
C LYS A 363 -11.31 -31.84 15.31
N ALA A 364 -12.30 -30.96 15.45
CA ALA A 364 -12.21 -29.73 16.25
C ALA A 364 -11.68 -29.97 17.67
N ASP A 365 -12.10 -31.06 18.30
CA ASP A 365 -11.74 -31.45 19.69
C ASP A 365 -10.22 -31.71 19.89
N SER A 366 -9.46 -31.94 18.81
CA SER A 366 -8.00 -32.11 18.86
C SER A 366 -7.23 -30.82 18.61
N LEU A 367 -7.91 -29.70 18.33
CA LEU A 367 -7.29 -28.41 18.05
C LEU A 367 -7.31 -27.53 19.29
N MET A 368 -6.21 -26.81 19.50
CA MET A 368 -6.09 -25.89 20.63
C MET A 368 -7.05 -24.71 20.46
N HIS A 369 -7.97 -24.54 21.41
CA HIS A 369 -8.86 -23.40 21.49
C HIS A 369 -8.15 -22.21 22.13
N LEU A 370 -8.25 -21.03 21.52
CA LEU A 370 -7.73 -19.80 22.07
C LEU A 370 -8.75 -19.19 23.06
N THR A 371 -8.27 -18.79 24.22
CA THR A 371 -9.05 -17.94 25.15
C THR A 371 -9.12 -16.50 24.64
N LYS A 372 -9.91 -15.64 25.30
CA LYS A 372 -9.95 -14.20 24.94
C LYS A 372 -8.59 -13.53 25.10
N GLU A 373 -7.77 -13.94 26.04
CA GLU A 373 -6.45 -13.38 26.32
C GLU A 373 -5.34 -13.95 25.43
N SER A 374 -5.57 -15.11 24.81
CA SER A 374 -4.57 -15.79 23.97
C SER A 374 -4.24 -14.96 22.74
N ILE A 375 -2.94 -14.84 22.42
CA ILE A 375 -2.48 -14.20 21.19
C ILE A 375 -2.71 -15.15 20.01
N GLN A 376 -3.27 -14.62 18.92
CA GLN A 376 -3.35 -15.31 17.64
C GLN A 376 -2.05 -15.07 16.87
N TYR A 377 -1.31 -16.15 16.56
CA TYR A 377 -0.09 -16.09 15.76
C TYR A 377 -0.32 -16.51 14.31
N SER A 378 -1.39 -17.27 14.05
CA SER A 378 -1.67 -17.80 12.71
C SER A 378 -2.32 -16.76 11.81
N GLN A 379 -1.79 -16.62 10.61
CA GLN A 379 -2.44 -15.87 9.52
C GLN A 379 -3.74 -16.56 9.08
N ASN A 380 -3.77 -17.89 9.11
CA ASN A 380 -4.91 -18.72 8.73
C ASN A 380 -5.23 -19.70 9.87
N PRO A 381 -5.96 -19.26 10.90
CA PRO A 381 -6.29 -20.14 12.03
C PRO A 381 -7.19 -21.28 11.57
N PRO A 382 -6.97 -22.53 12.04
CA PRO A 382 -7.81 -23.68 11.67
C PRO A 382 -9.17 -23.69 12.40
N VAL A 383 -9.27 -23.00 13.52
CA VAL A 383 -10.50 -22.82 14.34
C VAL A 383 -10.66 -21.36 14.73
N THR A 384 -11.89 -20.94 14.85
CA THR A 384 -12.26 -19.65 15.46
C THR A 384 -12.17 -19.77 17.00
N ARG A 385 -12.17 -18.63 17.71
CA ARG A 385 -12.12 -18.63 19.18
C ARG A 385 -13.33 -19.31 19.84
N ASP A 386 -14.49 -19.30 19.19
CA ASP A 386 -15.71 -20.00 19.61
C ASP A 386 -15.75 -21.47 19.18
N GLY A 387 -14.62 -22.02 18.67
CA GLY A 387 -14.43 -23.43 18.41
C GLY A 387 -14.98 -23.94 17.07
N LYS A 388 -15.41 -23.05 16.15
CA LYS A 388 -15.86 -23.47 14.82
C LYS A 388 -14.67 -23.75 13.92
N LEU A 389 -14.74 -24.83 13.14
CA LEU A 389 -13.74 -25.11 12.10
C LEU A 389 -13.83 -24.06 10.99
N VAL A 390 -12.68 -23.51 10.60
CA VAL A 390 -12.59 -22.57 9.49
C VAL A 390 -12.76 -23.32 8.16
N ARG A 391 -13.67 -22.84 7.32
CA ARG A 391 -14.13 -23.48 6.09
C ARG A 391 -13.45 -22.88 4.86
N GLN A 392 -13.12 -23.76 3.92
CA GLN A 392 -12.61 -23.42 2.59
C GLN A 392 -13.34 -24.25 1.52
N GLY A 393 -13.44 -23.72 0.32
CA GLY A 393 -14.07 -24.42 -0.82
C GLY A 393 -14.76 -23.48 -1.77
N LYS A 394 -14.98 -23.95 -3.01
CA LYS A 394 -15.65 -23.17 -4.07
C LYS A 394 -17.09 -22.78 -3.70
N GLN A 395 -17.79 -23.65 -2.96
CA GLN A 395 -19.20 -23.46 -2.56
C GLN A 395 -19.38 -22.68 -1.25
N ILE A 396 -18.28 -22.37 -0.54
CA ILE A 396 -18.36 -21.70 0.74
C ILE A 396 -18.79 -20.25 0.53
N MET A 397 -19.82 -19.87 1.28
CA MET A 397 -20.34 -18.50 1.32
C MET A 397 -19.41 -17.60 2.13
N ALA A 398 -18.94 -16.52 1.52
CA ALA A 398 -18.07 -15.55 2.15
C ALA A 398 -18.78 -14.72 3.24
N GLY A 399 -18.02 -14.08 4.10
CA GLY A 399 -18.47 -13.13 5.11
C GLY A 399 -18.10 -13.48 6.55
N PRO A 400 -18.49 -14.65 7.08
CA PRO A 400 -18.26 -14.99 8.49
C PRO A 400 -16.79 -15.24 8.86
N ALA A 401 -16.47 -15.09 10.15
CA ALA A 401 -15.14 -15.33 10.74
C ALA A 401 -14.61 -16.76 10.49
N ASP A 402 -15.49 -17.74 10.36
CA ASP A 402 -15.18 -19.15 10.12
C ASP A 402 -15.01 -19.49 8.64
N THR A 403 -14.70 -18.51 7.78
CA THR A 403 -14.38 -18.72 6.35
C THR A 403 -13.00 -18.18 6.00
N TYR A 404 -12.27 -18.89 5.10
CA TYR A 404 -10.97 -18.43 4.62
C TYR A 404 -10.84 -18.71 3.13
N ILE A 405 -11.34 -17.79 2.33
CA ILE A 405 -11.48 -17.89 0.86
C ILE A 405 -11.20 -16.54 0.22
N SER A 406 -10.80 -16.56 -1.07
CA SER A 406 -10.65 -15.36 -1.91
C SER A 406 -11.88 -15.15 -2.82
N TYR A 407 -11.93 -13.99 -3.50
CA TYR A 407 -12.99 -13.71 -4.47
C TYR A 407 -12.71 -14.32 -5.86
N MET A 408 -11.54 -14.92 -6.06
CA MET A 408 -11.14 -15.69 -7.24
C MET A 408 -10.74 -14.82 -8.44
N ARG A 409 -10.08 -15.47 -9.42
CA ARG A 409 -9.51 -14.81 -10.60
C ARG A 409 -10.56 -14.10 -11.47
N GLN A 410 -11.76 -14.66 -11.56
CA GLN A 410 -12.85 -14.08 -12.36
C GLN A 410 -13.23 -12.67 -11.88
N TRP A 411 -13.42 -12.49 -10.58
CA TRP A 411 -13.70 -11.18 -9.99
C TRP A 411 -12.47 -10.26 -9.99
N ALA A 412 -11.26 -10.82 -9.89
CA ALA A 412 -10.04 -10.04 -10.06
C ALA A 412 -9.95 -9.43 -11.47
N ASN A 413 -10.44 -10.13 -12.51
CA ASN A 413 -10.52 -9.59 -13.87
C ASN A 413 -11.50 -8.40 -13.97
N VAL A 414 -12.60 -8.44 -13.22
CA VAL A 414 -13.54 -7.30 -13.10
C VAL A 414 -12.88 -6.13 -12.37
N SER A 415 -12.21 -6.39 -11.24
CA SER A 415 -11.51 -5.39 -10.43
C SER A 415 -10.45 -4.63 -11.23
N ASN A 416 -9.71 -5.33 -12.11
CA ASN A 416 -8.64 -4.74 -12.91
C ASN A 416 -9.09 -4.13 -14.25
N THR A 417 -10.41 -3.98 -14.46
CA THR A 417 -10.94 -3.33 -15.68
C THR A 417 -10.22 -2.00 -15.94
N PRO A 418 -9.76 -1.71 -17.18
CA PRO A 418 -9.90 -2.49 -18.41
C PRO A 418 -8.72 -3.41 -18.69
N TYR A 419 -7.73 -3.45 -17.82
CA TYR A 419 -6.40 -4.00 -18.03
C TYR A 419 -6.35 -5.52 -17.90
N ARG A 420 -5.31 -6.11 -18.51
CA ARG A 420 -5.04 -7.55 -18.40
C ARG A 420 -4.14 -7.84 -17.19
N MET A 421 -4.16 -9.08 -16.74
CA MET A 421 -3.39 -9.61 -15.61
C MET A 421 -3.79 -8.99 -14.25
N TYR A 422 -3.01 -9.31 -13.23
CA TYR A 422 -3.39 -9.18 -11.82
C TYR A 422 -2.15 -8.92 -10.96
N LYS A 423 -2.35 -8.72 -9.64
CA LYS A 423 -1.30 -8.84 -8.63
C LYS A 423 -0.31 -9.92 -9.03
N HIS A 424 0.98 -9.69 -8.87
CA HIS A 424 2.10 -10.55 -9.23
C HIS A 424 2.70 -10.21 -10.60
N TRP A 425 1.91 -10.00 -11.65
CA TRP A 425 2.43 -9.64 -12.97
C TRP A 425 2.66 -8.14 -13.13
N VAL A 426 3.60 -7.80 -14.02
CA VAL A 426 3.98 -6.41 -14.29
C VAL A 426 3.30 -5.82 -15.55
N TYR A 427 2.22 -6.47 -15.98
CA TYR A 427 1.25 -5.88 -16.91
C TYR A 427 0.38 -4.84 -16.22
N GLU A 428 -0.31 -3.98 -16.99
CA GLU A 428 -1.08 -2.86 -16.44
C GLU A 428 -2.05 -3.28 -15.32
N GLY A 429 -2.72 -4.43 -15.44
CA GLY A 429 -3.65 -4.89 -14.40
C GLY A 429 -2.98 -5.28 -13.08
N GLY A 430 -1.68 -5.55 -13.09
CA GLY A 430 -0.92 -5.85 -11.88
C GLY A 430 -0.29 -4.62 -11.22
N ILE A 431 0.04 -3.59 -12.01
CA ILE A 431 0.83 -2.44 -11.54
C ILE A 431 0.11 -1.09 -11.57
N SER A 432 -0.99 -0.94 -12.34
CA SER A 432 -1.74 0.32 -12.36
C SER A 432 -2.55 0.50 -11.09
N THR A 433 -2.42 1.66 -10.46
CA THR A 433 -3.16 2.01 -9.25
C THR A 433 -3.83 3.37 -9.39
N PRO A 434 -5.06 3.55 -8.90
CA PRO A 434 -5.57 4.88 -8.61
C PRO A 434 -4.63 5.62 -7.68
N LEU A 435 -4.43 6.93 -7.93
CA LEU A 435 -3.85 7.83 -6.94
C LEU A 435 -4.75 9.04 -6.79
N ILE A 436 -5.16 9.32 -5.57
CA ILE A 436 -5.91 10.52 -5.18
C ILE A 436 -5.03 11.33 -4.25
N ILE A 437 -4.87 12.63 -4.55
CA ILE A 437 -4.19 13.58 -3.66
C ILE A 437 -5.14 14.74 -3.38
N HIS A 438 -5.47 14.92 -2.10
CA HIS A 438 -6.36 15.99 -1.64
C HIS A 438 -5.62 16.88 -0.64
N TRP A 439 -5.65 18.21 -0.87
CA TRP A 439 -5.07 19.20 0.04
C TRP A 439 -5.70 20.58 -0.21
N PRO A 440 -6.72 20.99 0.55
CA PRO A 440 -7.43 22.25 0.31
C PRO A 440 -6.54 23.49 0.30
N ASN A 441 -5.58 23.60 1.22
CA ASN A 441 -4.70 24.78 1.26
C ASN A 441 -3.65 24.81 0.14
N GLY A 442 -3.29 23.67 -0.45
CA GLY A 442 -2.18 23.59 -1.40
C GLY A 442 -2.57 23.29 -2.85
N ILE A 443 -3.70 22.61 -3.08
CA ILE A 443 -4.19 22.27 -4.42
C ILE A 443 -5.35 23.18 -4.77
N LYS A 444 -5.19 23.94 -5.85
CA LYS A 444 -6.20 24.91 -6.31
C LYS A 444 -7.04 24.41 -7.49
N HIS A 445 -6.61 23.35 -8.15
CA HIS A 445 -7.24 22.77 -9.33
C HIS A 445 -8.02 21.51 -8.95
N ASN A 446 -9.14 21.69 -8.25
CA ASN A 446 -9.94 20.60 -7.71
C ASN A 446 -10.67 19.80 -8.80
N GLY A 447 -10.75 18.48 -8.60
CA GLY A 447 -11.48 17.55 -9.47
C GLY A 447 -10.78 17.21 -10.78
N GLU A 448 -9.57 17.73 -11.01
CA GLU A 448 -8.86 17.50 -12.27
C GLU A 448 -8.18 16.11 -12.31
N ILE A 449 -8.06 15.59 -13.54
CA ILE A 449 -7.32 14.38 -13.82
C ILE A 449 -5.87 14.73 -14.20
N ARG A 450 -4.92 13.99 -13.67
CA ARG A 450 -3.49 14.06 -14.00
C ARG A 450 -3.09 12.81 -14.78
N LYS A 451 -2.50 13.01 -15.96
CA LYS A 451 -1.99 11.93 -16.82
C LYS A 451 -0.46 11.79 -16.76
N GLN A 452 0.21 12.59 -15.95
CA GLN A 452 1.65 12.45 -15.72
C GLN A 452 1.94 11.08 -15.11
N THR A 453 2.92 10.40 -15.72
CA THR A 453 3.37 9.10 -15.25
C THR A 453 4.10 9.24 -13.92
N GLY A 454 3.64 8.52 -12.91
CA GLY A 454 4.25 8.44 -11.59
C GLY A 454 4.34 7.01 -11.07
N HIS A 455 5.14 6.81 -10.04
CA HIS A 455 5.33 5.52 -9.39
C HIS A 455 5.36 5.70 -7.88
N GLU A 456 5.05 4.69 -7.11
CA GLU A 456 5.01 4.78 -5.63
C GLU A 456 6.35 5.21 -4.99
N ILE A 457 7.50 5.02 -5.69
CA ILE A 457 8.79 5.57 -5.25
C ILE A 457 8.77 7.10 -5.19
N ASP A 458 7.85 7.77 -5.88
CA ASP A 458 7.73 9.23 -5.95
C ASP A 458 7.03 9.82 -4.71
N ILE A 459 6.38 8.99 -3.92
CA ILE A 459 5.67 9.43 -2.72
C ILE A 459 6.64 9.93 -1.63
N MET A 460 7.78 9.27 -1.44
CA MET A 460 8.80 9.71 -0.49
C MET A 460 9.32 11.12 -0.81
N PRO A 461 9.89 11.42 -2.01
CA PRO A 461 10.36 12.76 -2.33
C PRO A 461 9.24 13.80 -2.34
N THR A 462 8.01 13.44 -2.73
CA THR A 462 6.86 14.34 -2.65
C THR A 462 6.55 14.75 -1.21
N ILE A 463 6.45 13.78 -0.30
CA ILE A 463 6.20 14.03 1.12
C ILE A 463 7.36 14.80 1.75
N ALA A 464 8.61 14.45 1.42
CA ALA A 464 9.79 15.15 1.94
C ALA A 464 9.80 16.63 1.52
N GLU A 465 9.48 16.93 0.26
CA GLU A 465 9.38 18.32 -0.23
C GLU A 465 8.29 19.10 0.50
N LEU A 466 7.07 18.54 0.60
CA LEU A 466 5.93 19.17 1.26
C LEU A 466 6.15 19.40 2.77
N ALA A 467 6.91 18.52 3.40
CA ALA A 467 7.27 18.61 4.80
C ALA A 467 8.53 19.46 5.06
N HIS A 468 9.18 20.00 4.01
CA HIS A 468 10.51 20.63 4.09
C HIS A 468 11.53 19.74 4.81
N ALA A 469 11.44 18.42 4.60
CA ALA A 469 12.30 17.42 5.20
C ALA A 469 13.47 17.08 4.26
N LYS A 470 14.63 16.82 4.84
CA LYS A 470 15.81 16.44 4.07
C LYS A 470 16.02 14.92 4.10
N TYR A 471 16.04 14.30 2.93
CA TYR A 471 16.42 12.89 2.80
C TYR A 471 17.90 12.73 3.20
N PRO A 472 18.26 11.83 4.13
CA PRO A 472 19.60 11.74 4.67
C PRO A 472 20.54 10.94 3.77
N THR A 473 21.81 11.33 3.70
CA THR A 473 22.89 10.53 3.08
C THR A 473 23.49 9.51 4.05
N LYS A 474 23.31 9.74 5.37
CA LYS A 474 23.73 8.82 6.45
C LYS A 474 22.66 8.77 7.53
N PHE A 475 22.38 7.58 8.04
CA PHE A 475 21.44 7.35 9.12
C PHE A 475 21.90 6.17 10.00
N ASN A 476 21.89 6.34 11.32
CA ASN A 476 22.32 5.33 12.30
C ASN A 476 23.67 4.65 11.96
N GLY A 477 24.62 5.41 11.44
CA GLY A 477 25.97 4.93 11.09
C GLY A 477 26.09 4.30 9.68
N HIS A 478 24.98 4.10 8.97
CA HIS A 478 24.97 3.53 7.61
C HIS A 478 24.88 4.61 6.53
N THR A 479 25.48 4.35 5.39
CA THR A 479 25.27 5.15 4.17
C THR A 479 23.91 4.77 3.58
N ILE A 480 23.10 5.77 3.28
CA ILE A 480 21.74 5.57 2.76
C ILE A 480 21.75 5.63 1.23
N THR A 481 21.10 4.66 0.63
CA THR A 481 20.87 4.62 -0.82
C THR A 481 20.08 5.86 -1.25
N PRO A 482 20.52 6.63 -2.25
CA PRO A 482 19.77 7.78 -2.75
C PRO A 482 18.37 7.38 -3.21
N GLU A 483 17.37 8.23 -2.95
CA GLU A 483 16.01 8.01 -3.41
C GLU A 483 15.94 7.86 -4.95
N ALA A 484 15.10 6.94 -5.43
CA ALA A 484 14.96 6.64 -6.85
C ALA A 484 13.81 7.43 -7.50
N GLY A 485 12.89 7.94 -6.68
CA GLY A 485 11.72 8.70 -7.11
C GLY A 485 11.99 10.16 -7.41
N VAL A 486 10.97 10.86 -7.88
CA VAL A 486 10.94 12.31 -8.08
C VAL A 486 9.68 12.88 -7.43
N SER A 487 9.73 14.15 -6.98
CA SER A 487 8.56 14.80 -6.39
C SER A 487 7.44 15.01 -7.41
N LEU A 488 6.21 14.74 -6.98
CA LEU A 488 4.98 15.00 -7.74
C LEU A 488 4.45 16.43 -7.53
N VAL A 489 5.04 17.24 -6.64
CA VAL A 489 4.57 18.59 -6.32
C VAL A 489 4.39 19.47 -7.56
N PRO A 490 5.28 19.46 -8.57
CA PRO A 490 5.06 20.24 -9.80
C PRO A 490 3.74 19.87 -10.53
N THR A 491 3.30 18.62 -10.42
CA THR A 491 2.06 18.17 -11.08
C THR A 491 0.80 18.73 -10.42
N PHE A 492 0.88 19.26 -9.20
CA PHE A 492 -0.26 19.92 -8.53
C PHE A 492 -0.72 21.14 -9.30
N SER A 493 0.21 21.85 -9.95
CA SER A 493 -0.06 22.97 -10.87
C SER A 493 -0.10 22.53 -12.34
N ASN A 494 -0.22 21.23 -12.61
CA ASN A 494 -0.22 20.62 -13.94
C ASN A 494 1.10 20.81 -14.73
N GLU A 495 2.21 21.02 -14.04
CA GLU A 495 3.52 21.07 -14.67
C GLU A 495 3.97 19.66 -15.06
N THR A 496 4.75 19.60 -16.14
CA THR A 496 5.25 18.32 -16.68
C THR A 496 6.49 17.86 -15.93
N LEU A 497 6.51 16.60 -15.50
CA LEU A 497 7.71 15.97 -14.96
C LEU A 497 8.72 15.66 -16.08
N LYS A 498 10.02 15.68 -15.75
CA LYS A 498 11.05 15.26 -16.71
C LYS A 498 10.85 13.79 -17.08
N PRO A 499 10.89 13.44 -18.39
CA PRO A 499 10.81 12.05 -18.82
C PRO A 499 11.91 11.21 -18.16
N ARG A 500 11.50 10.04 -17.66
CA ARG A 500 12.42 9.04 -17.08
C ARG A 500 11.93 7.64 -17.38
N ALA A 501 12.81 6.67 -17.27
CA ALA A 501 12.43 5.26 -17.29
C ALA A 501 12.00 4.82 -15.90
N ILE A 502 10.96 3.98 -15.84
CA ILE A 502 10.49 3.29 -14.64
C ILE A 502 10.64 1.79 -14.89
N TYR A 503 11.02 1.05 -13.87
CA TYR A 503 11.40 -0.34 -14.00
C TYR A 503 10.63 -1.20 -13.00
N TRP A 504 10.37 -2.45 -13.38
CA TRP A 504 9.75 -3.46 -12.55
C TRP A 504 10.48 -4.78 -12.63
N GLU A 505 10.48 -5.47 -11.54
CA GLU A 505 10.76 -6.88 -11.43
C GLU A 505 9.96 -7.47 -10.27
N HIS A 506 9.29 -8.59 -10.49
CA HIS A 506 8.74 -9.46 -9.45
C HIS A 506 8.67 -10.90 -9.94
N GLU A 507 9.34 -11.81 -9.21
CA GLU A 507 9.44 -13.24 -9.59
C GLU A 507 9.88 -13.41 -11.07
N MET A 508 10.90 -12.63 -11.46
CA MET A 508 11.48 -12.55 -12.80
C MET A 508 10.53 -12.04 -13.90
N ASN A 509 9.29 -11.66 -13.58
CA ASN A 509 8.49 -10.82 -14.46
C ASN A 509 9.14 -9.42 -14.54
N LYS A 510 9.40 -8.94 -15.75
CA LYS A 510 10.23 -7.75 -16.02
C LYS A 510 9.46 -6.72 -16.80
N ALA A 511 9.63 -5.43 -16.48
CA ALA A 511 9.13 -4.37 -17.35
C ALA A 511 9.99 -3.11 -17.29
N VAL A 512 9.94 -2.34 -18.39
CA VAL A 512 10.47 -0.98 -18.52
C VAL A 512 9.41 -0.11 -19.16
N LEU A 513 9.12 1.03 -18.57
CA LEU A 513 8.29 2.08 -19.15
C LEU A 513 9.17 3.30 -19.44
N MET A 514 9.20 3.77 -20.68
CA MET A 514 9.92 4.97 -21.09
C MET A 514 9.14 5.73 -22.17
N GLY A 515 8.62 6.88 -21.82
CA GLY A 515 7.70 7.65 -22.68
C GLY A 515 6.46 6.83 -23.00
N LYS A 516 6.15 6.66 -24.27
CA LYS A 516 5.01 5.85 -24.73
C LYS A 516 5.27 4.35 -24.80
N TRP A 517 6.52 3.92 -24.68
CA TRP A 517 6.90 2.52 -24.83
C TRP A 517 6.96 1.80 -23.50
N LYS A 518 6.27 0.66 -23.42
CA LYS A 518 6.38 -0.30 -22.34
C LYS A 518 6.85 -1.63 -22.88
N LEU A 519 8.00 -2.08 -22.38
CA LEU A 519 8.58 -3.39 -22.68
C LEU A 519 8.27 -4.30 -21.49
N VAL A 520 7.69 -5.47 -21.75
CA VAL A 520 7.27 -6.44 -20.72
C VAL A 520 7.81 -7.82 -21.06
N ARG A 521 8.21 -8.60 -20.05
CA ARG A 521 8.55 -10.00 -20.17
C ARG A 521 7.92 -10.79 -19.05
N GLN A 522 7.05 -11.72 -19.38
CA GLN A 522 6.46 -12.64 -18.44
C GLN A 522 7.45 -13.74 -18.08
N SER A 523 7.43 -14.19 -16.83
CA SER A 523 8.17 -15.37 -16.37
C SER A 523 7.29 -16.25 -15.49
N GLU A 524 7.55 -17.54 -15.51
CA GLU A 524 6.89 -18.53 -14.68
C GLU A 524 7.92 -19.25 -13.81
N MET A 525 7.68 -19.24 -12.49
CA MET A 525 8.52 -19.93 -11.52
C MET A 525 8.24 -21.43 -11.53
N GLN A 526 9.28 -22.23 -11.49
CA GLN A 526 9.23 -23.69 -11.60
C GLN A 526 9.96 -24.40 -10.44
N ASP A 527 9.72 -25.72 -10.31
CA ASP A 527 10.40 -26.65 -9.39
C ASP A 527 10.23 -26.38 -7.90
N GLY A 528 9.17 -25.68 -7.50
CA GLY A 528 8.97 -25.40 -6.08
C GLY A 528 7.51 -25.43 -5.64
N LYS A 529 7.34 -25.73 -4.35
CA LYS A 529 6.07 -25.55 -3.63
C LYS A 529 6.30 -24.59 -2.48
N GLY A 530 5.39 -23.62 -2.32
CA GLY A 530 5.43 -22.71 -1.18
C GLY A 530 6.65 -21.81 -1.11
N GLY A 531 7.21 -21.40 -2.26
CA GLY A 531 8.33 -20.45 -2.33
C GLY A 531 9.73 -21.07 -2.39
N ALA A 532 9.82 -22.39 -2.53
CA ALA A 532 11.12 -23.06 -2.68
C ALA A 532 11.55 -23.20 -4.15
N TRP A 533 11.16 -22.24 -5.00
CA TRP A 533 11.53 -22.22 -6.41
C TRP A 533 13.03 -22.07 -6.60
N LYS A 534 13.57 -22.76 -7.60
CA LYS A 534 14.99 -22.70 -7.97
C LYS A 534 15.19 -22.21 -9.40
N HIS A 535 14.21 -22.43 -10.25
CA HIS A 535 14.29 -22.15 -11.68
C HIS A 535 13.08 -21.32 -12.12
N TYR A 536 13.23 -20.64 -13.26
CA TYR A 536 12.14 -19.97 -13.95
C TYR A 536 12.30 -20.11 -15.45
N HIS A 537 11.17 -20.05 -16.16
CA HIS A 537 11.10 -19.93 -17.61
C HIS A 537 10.56 -18.55 -17.97
N SER A 538 11.14 -17.92 -18.99
CA SER A 538 10.68 -16.61 -19.46
C SER A 538 10.14 -16.68 -20.86
N GLU A 539 9.01 -16.02 -21.09
CA GLU A 539 8.47 -15.77 -22.42
C GLU A 539 9.33 -14.74 -23.17
N PRO A 540 9.19 -14.61 -24.50
CA PRO A 540 9.78 -13.52 -25.26
C PRO A 540 9.36 -12.14 -24.73
N TRP A 541 10.16 -11.11 -25.05
CA TRP A 541 9.77 -9.73 -24.75
C TRP A 541 8.58 -9.30 -25.61
N GLU A 542 7.64 -8.58 -25.00
CA GLU A 542 6.49 -7.93 -25.62
C GLU A 542 6.68 -6.39 -25.53
N LEU A 543 6.39 -5.67 -26.59
CA LEU A 543 6.49 -4.21 -26.65
C LEU A 543 5.13 -3.57 -26.94
N TYR A 544 4.75 -2.57 -26.16
CA TYR A 544 3.47 -1.87 -26.28
C TYR A 544 3.64 -0.35 -26.36
N ASN A 545 2.81 0.29 -27.20
CA ASN A 545 2.62 1.73 -27.18
C ASN A 545 1.45 2.06 -26.23
N ILE A 546 1.75 2.39 -24.97
CA ILE A 546 0.71 2.57 -23.92
C ILE A 546 -0.13 3.84 -24.08
N GLU A 547 0.24 4.78 -24.95
CA GLU A 547 -0.61 5.93 -25.30
C GLU A 547 -1.77 5.50 -26.21
N GLU A 548 -1.57 4.47 -27.03
CA GLU A 548 -2.56 3.94 -27.96
C GLU A 548 -3.20 2.64 -27.45
N ASP A 549 -2.45 1.80 -26.78
CA ASP A 549 -2.82 0.47 -26.31
C ASP A 549 -2.36 0.23 -24.87
N ARG A 550 -2.97 0.90 -23.92
CA ARG A 550 -2.67 0.66 -22.50
C ARG A 550 -3.23 -0.68 -21.98
N SER A 551 -4.09 -1.33 -22.74
CA SER A 551 -4.60 -2.68 -22.41
C SER A 551 -3.65 -3.81 -22.83
N GLU A 552 -2.54 -3.48 -23.50
CA GLU A 552 -1.47 -4.40 -23.87
C GLU A 552 -1.96 -5.55 -24.75
N LEU A 553 -2.70 -5.22 -25.82
CA LEU A 553 -3.31 -6.19 -26.73
C LEU A 553 -2.51 -6.39 -28.01
N ASN A 554 -1.70 -5.41 -28.39
CA ASN A 554 -1.02 -5.32 -29.69
C ASN A 554 0.50 -5.34 -29.49
N ASN A 555 1.09 -6.51 -29.49
CA ASN A 555 2.53 -6.66 -29.31
C ASN A 555 3.29 -6.18 -30.57
N LEU A 556 4.08 -5.12 -30.44
CA LEU A 556 4.86 -4.49 -31.48
C LEU A 556 6.36 -4.88 -31.45
N ALA A 557 6.74 -5.93 -30.75
CA ALA A 557 8.14 -6.32 -30.56
C ALA A 557 8.83 -6.66 -31.89
N ASP A 558 8.14 -7.35 -32.79
CA ASP A 558 8.69 -7.74 -34.10
C ASP A 558 8.81 -6.54 -35.05
N GLU A 559 7.97 -5.50 -34.88
CA GLU A 559 8.00 -4.29 -35.70
C GLU A 559 9.10 -3.29 -35.25
N HIS A 560 9.52 -3.36 -33.97
CA HIS A 560 10.49 -2.43 -33.36
C HIS A 560 11.63 -3.16 -32.59
N PRO A 561 12.41 -4.05 -33.24
CA PRO A 561 13.45 -4.82 -32.56
C PRO A 561 14.58 -3.96 -31.98
N ASP A 562 14.81 -2.78 -32.53
CA ASP A 562 15.77 -1.79 -32.03
C ASP A 562 15.34 -1.21 -30.66
N ILE A 563 14.04 -0.91 -30.49
CA ILE A 563 13.47 -0.43 -29.22
C ILE A 563 13.55 -1.56 -28.19
N VAL A 564 13.16 -2.78 -28.54
CA VAL A 564 13.28 -3.97 -27.67
C VAL A 564 14.73 -4.14 -27.20
N SER A 565 15.70 -4.13 -28.11
CA SER A 565 17.13 -4.26 -27.78
C SER A 565 17.62 -3.13 -26.88
N LYS A 566 17.19 -1.90 -27.10
CA LYS A 566 17.56 -0.75 -26.27
C LYS A 566 16.98 -0.89 -24.86
N MET A 567 15.68 -1.13 -24.75
CA MET A 567 14.98 -1.15 -23.45
C MET A 567 15.34 -2.37 -22.61
N SER A 568 15.57 -3.53 -23.21
CA SER A 568 16.05 -4.73 -22.50
C SER A 568 17.43 -4.50 -21.87
N LYS A 569 18.36 -3.86 -22.59
CA LYS A 569 19.67 -3.45 -22.03
C LYS A 569 19.52 -2.43 -20.89
N MET A 570 18.60 -1.48 -21.02
CA MET A 570 18.32 -0.53 -19.93
C MET A 570 17.83 -1.27 -18.68
N TRP A 571 16.95 -2.26 -18.83
CA TRP A 571 16.48 -3.09 -17.72
C TRP A 571 17.63 -3.83 -17.04
N GLU A 572 18.52 -4.45 -17.80
CA GLU A 572 19.67 -5.18 -17.25
C GLU A 572 20.63 -4.28 -16.46
N VAL A 573 20.93 -3.09 -16.98
CA VAL A 573 21.77 -2.10 -16.28
C VAL A 573 21.12 -1.67 -14.97
N TRP A 574 19.82 -1.35 -15.01
CA TRP A 574 19.06 -1.02 -13.81
C TRP A 574 19.04 -2.18 -12.83
N ALA A 575 18.77 -3.40 -13.29
CA ALA A 575 18.63 -4.59 -12.44
C ALA A 575 19.91 -4.88 -11.63
N ARG A 576 21.09 -4.67 -12.22
CA ARG A 576 22.38 -4.78 -11.51
C ARG A 576 22.53 -3.68 -10.46
N ASN A 577 22.24 -2.45 -10.82
CA ASN A 577 22.37 -1.29 -9.93
C ASN A 577 21.34 -1.29 -8.78
N ALA A 578 20.14 -1.80 -9.05
CA ALA A 578 19.06 -1.90 -8.08
C ALA A 578 19.10 -3.18 -7.24
N LYS A 579 20.14 -4.01 -7.34
CA LYS A 579 20.31 -5.28 -6.60
C LYS A 579 19.27 -6.35 -6.95
N VAL A 580 18.63 -6.26 -8.13
CA VAL A 580 17.79 -7.34 -8.67
C VAL A 580 18.66 -8.52 -9.09
N LEU A 581 19.81 -8.22 -9.70
CA LEU A 581 20.79 -9.22 -10.11
C LEU A 581 22.06 -9.13 -9.25
N PRO A 582 22.64 -10.30 -8.85
CA PRO A 582 22.15 -11.65 -9.15
C PRO A 582 20.83 -11.96 -8.44
N ALA A 583 19.93 -12.67 -9.12
CA ALA A 583 18.71 -13.19 -8.54
C ALA A 583 18.96 -14.57 -7.88
N PRO A 584 18.13 -14.97 -6.89
CA PRO A 584 18.28 -16.29 -6.26
C PRO A 584 17.80 -17.46 -7.12
N TRP A 585 17.28 -17.19 -8.31
CA TRP A 585 16.73 -18.18 -9.25
C TRP A 585 17.53 -18.24 -10.54
N THR A 586 17.53 -19.41 -11.20
CA THR A 586 18.21 -19.65 -12.48
C THR A 586 17.20 -19.78 -13.61
N GLU A 587 17.42 -19.07 -14.71
CA GLU A 587 16.62 -19.21 -15.92
C GLU A 587 16.90 -20.55 -16.59
N ILE A 588 15.87 -21.27 -16.98
CA ILE A 588 15.94 -22.50 -17.76
C ILE A 588 15.24 -22.29 -19.11
N ASN A 589 15.77 -22.94 -20.14
CA ASN A 589 15.22 -22.88 -21.52
C ASN A 589 13.96 -23.73 -21.68
#